data_4ec4cab338075e2447398f0aebf68a11
#
_entry.id   4ec4cab338075e2447398f0aebf68a11
#
_cell.length_a   1.000
_cell.length_b   1.000
_cell.length_c   1.000
_cell.angle_alpha   90.00
_cell.angle_beta   90.00
_cell.angle_gamma   90.00
#
_symmetry.space_group_name_H-M   'P 1'
#
loop_
_entity.id
_entity.type
_entity.pdbx_description
1 polymer ?
#
loop_
_entity_poly.entity_id
_entity_poly.type
_entity_poly.pdbx_seq_one_letter_code
_entity_poly.pdbx_strand_id
1 'polypeptide(L)'
;MSSKEQLSMKFVKTHEDAKLPERAHDSDSGYDLYSVSEVIVPGDGSVVVPVGLTLGYLTPGWWFRVEPRSGLGFKHNLQPHLGIIDNGYRGDLGVKLYNFSNVNITLNKGTKIAQLVLYPHITAEVSFIDEAVEADRGDAGFGSTDYKSDMDTDKMSIYDNFKEYPSA
;
A
#
# COMPACT_ATOMS: atom_id res chain seq x y z
N MET A 1 1.77 -37.04 6.58
CA MET A 1 2.55 -35.80 6.35
C MET A 1 1.72 -34.94 5.41
N SER A 2 1.09 -33.87 5.92
CA SER A 2 0.33 -32.93 5.07
C SER A 2 1.33 -32.22 4.17
N SER A 3 1.23 -32.42 2.86
CA SER A 3 1.94 -31.58 1.88
C SER A 3 1.52 -30.13 2.15
N LYS A 4 2.43 -29.30 2.63
CA LYS A 4 2.17 -27.85 2.73
C LYS A 4 1.80 -27.40 1.31
N GLU A 5 0.55 -27.02 1.12
CA GLU A 5 0.09 -26.48 -0.15
C GLU A 5 1.00 -25.31 -0.51
N GLN A 6 1.66 -25.39 -1.65
CA GLN A 6 2.59 -24.34 -2.07
C GLN A 6 1.80 -23.08 -2.36
N LEU A 7 2.17 -21.96 -1.72
CA LEU A 7 1.57 -20.66 -1.98
C LEU A 7 1.69 -20.32 -3.46
N SER A 8 0.55 -20.06 -4.10
CA SER A 8 0.45 -19.80 -5.53
C SER A 8 -0.37 -18.54 -5.79
N MET A 9 0.13 -17.70 -6.67
CA MET A 9 -0.54 -16.51 -7.18
C MET A 9 -0.52 -16.55 -8.71
N LYS A 10 -1.70 -16.50 -9.34
CA LYS A 10 -1.85 -16.61 -10.80
C LYS A 10 -2.63 -15.44 -11.33
N PHE A 11 -2.19 -14.88 -12.45
CA PHE A 11 -2.81 -13.72 -13.10
C PHE A 11 -3.38 -14.09 -14.46
N VAL A 12 -4.44 -13.40 -14.84
CA VAL A 12 -4.95 -13.35 -16.20
C VAL A 12 -4.35 -12.12 -16.86
N LYS A 13 -3.81 -12.28 -18.05
CA LYS A 13 -3.26 -11.21 -18.87
C LYS A 13 -4.41 -10.50 -19.58
N THR A 14 -4.59 -9.19 -19.34
CA THR A 14 -5.65 -8.36 -19.96
C THR A 14 -5.09 -7.33 -20.96
N HIS A 15 -3.77 -7.26 -21.11
CA HIS A 15 -3.08 -6.43 -22.09
C HIS A 15 -1.88 -7.16 -22.68
N GLU A 16 -1.61 -7.01 -23.99
CA GLU A 16 -0.53 -7.72 -24.67
C GLU A 16 0.87 -7.46 -24.10
N ASP A 17 1.11 -6.25 -23.59
CA ASP A 17 2.37 -5.86 -22.96
C ASP A 17 2.46 -6.15 -21.45
N ALA A 18 1.44 -6.80 -20.86
CA ALA A 18 1.47 -7.12 -19.44
C ALA A 18 2.59 -8.11 -19.11
N LYS A 19 3.28 -7.84 -18.01
CA LYS A 19 4.33 -8.69 -17.45
C LYS A 19 3.87 -9.30 -16.14
N LEU A 20 4.28 -10.54 -15.88
CA LEU A 20 4.07 -11.15 -14.56
C LEU A 20 4.84 -10.35 -13.51
N PRO A 21 4.27 -10.18 -12.31
CA PRO A 21 5.01 -9.63 -11.17
C PRO A 21 6.19 -10.52 -10.80
N GLU A 22 7.36 -9.93 -10.66
CA GLU A 22 8.61 -10.65 -10.39
C GLU A 22 9.39 -10.00 -9.26
N ARG A 23 10.12 -10.81 -8.50
CA ARG A 23 11.12 -10.34 -7.53
C ARG A 23 12.47 -10.22 -8.20
N ALA A 24 13.24 -9.20 -7.85
CA ALA A 24 14.61 -9.04 -8.36
C ALA A 24 15.55 -10.08 -7.73
N HIS A 25 15.32 -10.42 -6.43
CA HIS A 25 16.05 -11.43 -5.67
C HIS A 25 15.09 -12.34 -4.92
N ASP A 26 15.49 -13.58 -4.66
CA ASP A 26 14.66 -14.54 -3.93
C ASP A 26 14.31 -14.10 -2.50
N SER A 27 15.16 -13.27 -1.89
CA SER A 27 14.95 -12.69 -0.58
C SER A 27 14.03 -11.48 -0.54
N ASP A 28 13.65 -10.91 -1.72
CA ASP A 28 12.78 -9.75 -1.76
C ASP A 28 11.36 -10.10 -1.35
N SER A 29 10.72 -9.23 -0.57
CA SER A 29 9.32 -9.42 -0.16
C SER A 29 8.33 -8.99 -1.24
N GLY A 30 8.71 -8.03 -2.10
CA GLY A 30 7.83 -7.43 -3.09
C GLY A 30 8.01 -7.99 -4.49
N TYR A 31 6.89 -8.17 -5.19
CA TYR A 31 6.84 -8.52 -6.61
C TYR A 31 6.57 -7.26 -7.42
N ASP A 32 7.48 -6.86 -8.28
CA ASP A 32 7.37 -5.64 -9.08
C ASP A 32 6.15 -5.66 -10.02
N LEU A 33 5.41 -4.54 -10.07
CA LEU A 33 4.37 -4.25 -11.04
C LEU A 33 4.88 -3.30 -12.12
N TYR A 34 4.48 -3.55 -13.36
CA TYR A 34 4.97 -2.84 -14.54
C TYR A 34 3.85 -2.09 -15.25
N SER A 35 4.14 -0.86 -15.72
CA SER A 35 3.21 -0.16 -16.60
C SER A 35 3.16 -0.85 -17.98
N VAL A 36 1.96 -0.95 -18.58
CA VAL A 36 1.78 -1.51 -19.93
C VAL A 36 1.88 -0.45 -21.04
N SER A 37 1.93 0.82 -20.66
CA SER A 37 2.02 1.94 -21.60
C SER A 37 2.91 3.04 -21.04
N GLU A 38 3.28 3.99 -21.90
CA GLU A 38 3.82 5.27 -21.45
C GLU A 38 2.71 6.05 -20.74
N VAL A 39 3.04 6.68 -19.61
CA VAL A 39 2.10 7.47 -18.79
C VAL A 39 2.79 8.72 -18.27
N ILE A 40 2.12 9.86 -18.36
CA ILE A 40 2.54 11.11 -17.73
C ILE A 40 1.84 11.23 -16.38
N VAL A 41 2.61 11.31 -15.30
CA VAL A 41 2.12 11.63 -13.96
C VAL A 41 2.25 13.14 -13.78
N PRO A 42 1.13 13.89 -13.76
CA PRO A 42 1.19 15.35 -13.68
C PRO A 42 1.81 15.81 -12.36
N GLY A 43 2.54 16.92 -12.40
CA GLY A 43 3.06 17.57 -11.19
C GLY A 43 1.91 17.98 -10.27
N ASP A 44 2.12 17.87 -8.96
CA ASP A 44 1.12 18.11 -7.91
C ASP A 44 -0.21 17.37 -8.14
N GLY A 45 -0.16 16.22 -8.84
CA GLY A 45 -1.33 15.48 -9.29
C GLY A 45 -1.21 13.97 -9.13
N SER A 46 -2.09 13.26 -9.82
CA SER A 46 -2.11 11.80 -9.81
C SER A 46 -2.70 11.21 -11.08
N VAL A 47 -2.36 9.95 -11.36
CA VAL A 47 -2.92 9.18 -12.48
C VAL A 47 -3.02 7.70 -12.10
N VAL A 48 -3.97 6.99 -12.67
CA VAL A 48 -4.03 5.52 -12.56
C VAL A 48 -3.23 4.92 -13.72
N VAL A 49 -2.22 4.13 -13.39
CA VAL A 49 -1.37 3.43 -14.34
C VAL A 49 -1.86 1.98 -14.49
N PRO A 50 -2.27 1.56 -15.69
CA PRO A 50 -2.70 0.19 -15.91
C PRO A 50 -1.51 -0.76 -15.90
N VAL A 51 -1.70 -1.95 -15.32
CA VAL A 51 -0.70 -3.03 -15.30
C VAL A 51 -1.07 -4.20 -16.22
N GLY A 52 -2.28 -4.21 -16.77
CA GLY A 52 -2.76 -5.20 -17.73
C GLY A 52 -2.91 -6.61 -17.16
N LEU A 53 -3.22 -6.70 -15.88
CA LEU A 53 -3.38 -7.97 -15.16
C LEU A 53 -4.65 -7.97 -14.32
N THR A 54 -5.28 -9.13 -14.23
CA THR A 54 -6.34 -9.45 -13.26
C THR A 54 -5.88 -10.60 -12.40
N LEU A 55 -6.18 -10.60 -11.11
CA LEU A 55 -5.91 -11.74 -10.22
C LEU A 55 -6.82 -12.90 -10.62
N GLY A 56 -6.24 -14.00 -11.14
CA GLY A 56 -6.96 -15.21 -11.51
C GLY A 56 -7.11 -16.19 -10.35
N TYR A 57 -6.07 -16.34 -9.55
CA TYR A 57 -6.04 -17.20 -8.37
C TYR A 57 -5.00 -16.74 -7.35
N LEU A 58 -5.34 -16.86 -6.09
CA LEU A 58 -4.41 -16.76 -4.97
C LEU A 58 -4.77 -17.85 -3.96
N THR A 59 -3.77 -18.53 -3.42
CA THR A 59 -3.99 -19.55 -2.37
C THR A 59 -4.88 -18.97 -1.27
N PRO A 60 -5.96 -19.68 -0.84
CA PRO A 60 -6.84 -19.23 0.23
C PRO A 60 -6.08 -18.86 1.51
N GLY A 61 -6.58 -17.87 2.24
CA GLY A 61 -5.92 -17.38 3.45
C GLY A 61 -4.80 -16.36 3.20
N TRP A 62 -4.69 -15.86 1.97
CA TRP A 62 -3.75 -14.82 1.60
C TRP A 62 -4.43 -13.68 0.85
N TRP A 63 -3.87 -12.49 0.94
CA TRP A 63 -4.20 -11.30 0.18
C TRP A 63 -2.91 -10.54 -0.13
N PHE A 64 -2.94 -9.53 -0.96
CA PHE A 64 -1.75 -8.71 -1.19
C PHE A 64 -2.07 -7.22 -1.15
N ARG A 65 -1.05 -6.43 -0.89
CA ARG A 65 -1.12 -4.98 -0.92
C ARG A 65 -0.19 -4.42 -1.97
N VAL A 66 -0.66 -3.36 -2.63
CA VAL A 66 0.19 -2.53 -3.49
C VAL A 66 1.02 -1.62 -2.60
N GLU A 67 2.34 -1.72 -2.71
CA GLU A 67 3.31 -1.02 -1.88
C GLU A 67 4.22 -0.13 -2.74
N PRO A 68 4.78 0.96 -2.17
CA PRO A 68 5.72 1.81 -2.87
C PRO A 68 7.06 1.10 -3.14
N ARG A 69 7.73 1.57 -4.19
CA ARG A 69 9.14 1.25 -4.45
C ARG A 69 10.01 2.40 -3.99
N SER A 70 11.07 2.11 -3.24
CA SER A 70 11.98 3.11 -2.68
C SER A 70 12.55 4.05 -3.75
N GLY A 71 12.96 3.50 -4.90
CA GLY A 71 13.54 4.30 -5.98
C GLY A 71 12.60 5.37 -6.55
N LEU A 72 11.31 5.07 -6.71
CA LEU A 72 10.33 6.05 -7.18
C LEU A 72 10.03 7.11 -6.12
N GLY A 73 9.89 6.71 -4.85
CA GLY A 73 9.63 7.65 -3.76
C GLY A 73 10.79 8.60 -3.51
N PHE A 74 11.98 8.05 -3.24
CA PHE A 74 13.14 8.86 -2.85
C PHE A 74 13.75 9.68 -3.99
N LYS A 75 13.70 9.20 -5.25
CA LYS A 75 14.34 9.90 -6.37
C LYS A 75 13.39 10.76 -7.19
N HIS A 76 12.12 10.41 -7.23
CA HIS A 76 11.15 11.03 -8.16
C HIS A 76 9.90 11.57 -7.47
N ASN A 77 9.81 11.50 -6.13
CA ASN A 77 8.63 11.93 -5.38
C ASN A 77 7.30 11.29 -5.86
N LEU A 78 7.39 10.07 -6.44
CA LEU A 78 6.23 9.32 -6.88
C LEU A 78 5.85 8.27 -5.84
N GLN A 79 4.59 8.25 -5.42
CA GLN A 79 4.08 7.26 -4.48
C GLN A 79 2.79 6.61 -4.97
N PRO A 80 2.65 5.29 -4.89
CA PRO A 80 1.39 4.63 -5.16
C PRO A 80 0.40 4.88 -4.02
N HIS A 81 -0.87 4.95 -4.37
CA HIS A 81 -1.94 4.74 -3.42
C HIS A 81 -1.86 3.32 -2.88
N LEU A 82 -1.81 3.17 -1.55
CA LEU A 82 -1.79 1.86 -0.91
C LEU A 82 -3.16 1.20 -1.09
N GLY A 83 -3.19 0.08 -1.78
CA GLY A 83 -4.42 -0.65 -2.08
C GLY A 83 -4.38 -2.07 -1.55
N ILE A 84 -5.41 -2.48 -0.80
CA ILE A 84 -5.65 -3.87 -0.42
C ILE A 84 -6.32 -4.56 -1.59
N ILE A 85 -5.77 -5.68 -2.01
CA ILE A 85 -6.34 -6.55 -3.04
C ILE A 85 -6.72 -7.87 -2.37
N ASP A 86 -8.01 -8.03 -2.16
CA ASP A 86 -8.58 -9.21 -1.53
C ASP A 86 -8.41 -10.44 -2.41
N ASN A 87 -8.35 -11.61 -1.78
CA ASN A 87 -8.27 -12.91 -2.49
C ASN A 87 -9.36 -13.09 -3.55
N GLY A 88 -10.56 -12.60 -3.29
CA GLY A 88 -11.71 -12.69 -4.19
C GLY A 88 -11.80 -11.64 -5.28
N TYR A 89 -10.92 -10.62 -5.31
CA TYR A 89 -10.96 -9.58 -6.33
C TYR A 89 -10.60 -10.13 -7.72
N ARG A 90 -11.40 -9.75 -8.73
CA ARG A 90 -11.22 -10.21 -10.12
C ARG A 90 -11.31 -9.08 -11.15
N GLY A 91 -11.24 -7.83 -10.71
CA GLY A 91 -11.13 -6.69 -11.60
C GLY A 91 -9.70 -6.46 -12.09
N ASP A 92 -9.56 -5.58 -13.07
CA ASP A 92 -8.25 -5.16 -13.57
C ASP A 92 -7.45 -4.46 -12.47
N LEU A 93 -6.16 -4.75 -12.41
CA LEU A 93 -5.23 -4.11 -11.50
C LEU A 93 -4.74 -2.78 -12.11
N GLY A 94 -4.85 -1.73 -11.33
CA GLY A 94 -4.29 -0.42 -11.65
C GLY A 94 -3.55 0.14 -10.44
N VAL A 95 -2.49 0.88 -10.70
CA VAL A 95 -1.72 1.57 -9.66
C VAL A 95 -1.97 3.07 -9.79
N LYS A 96 -2.66 3.67 -8.82
CA LYS A 96 -2.76 5.13 -8.76
C LYS A 96 -1.45 5.68 -8.21
N LEU A 97 -0.74 6.49 -9.00
CA LEU A 97 0.47 7.19 -8.60
C LEU A 97 0.17 8.65 -8.29
N TYR A 98 0.65 9.12 -7.14
CA TYR A 98 0.71 10.52 -6.78
C TYR A 98 2.10 11.06 -7.10
N ASN A 99 2.15 12.28 -7.62
CA ASN A 99 3.39 13.01 -7.87
C ASN A 99 3.45 14.21 -6.92
N PHE A 100 4.35 14.15 -5.96
CA PHE A 100 4.56 15.22 -4.97
C PHE A 100 5.63 16.24 -5.42
N SER A 101 6.00 16.23 -6.70
CA SER A 101 6.80 17.29 -7.31
C SER A 101 5.92 18.19 -8.18
N ASN A 102 6.38 19.38 -8.46
CA ASN A 102 5.66 20.36 -9.30
C ASN A 102 5.89 20.18 -10.82
N VAL A 103 6.58 19.12 -11.23
CA VAL A 103 6.89 18.84 -12.64
C VAL A 103 6.24 17.54 -13.11
N ASN A 104 5.84 17.50 -14.37
CA ASN A 104 5.34 16.25 -14.95
C ASN A 104 6.45 15.21 -15.05
N ILE A 105 6.14 13.97 -14.71
CA ILE A 105 7.06 12.85 -14.81
C ILE A 105 6.52 11.85 -15.83
N THR A 106 7.30 11.57 -16.87
CA THR A 106 6.96 10.56 -17.87
C THR A 106 7.53 9.20 -17.44
N LEU A 107 6.66 8.21 -17.35
CA LEU A 107 6.99 6.81 -17.12
C LEU A 107 6.88 6.07 -18.43
N ASN A 108 7.97 5.51 -18.92
CA ASN A 108 7.96 4.69 -20.14
C ASN A 108 7.23 3.37 -19.91
N LYS A 109 6.72 2.78 -20.99
CA LYS A 109 6.19 1.41 -20.98
C LYS A 109 7.21 0.44 -20.35
N GLY A 110 6.74 -0.44 -19.48
CA GLY A 110 7.56 -1.42 -18.76
C GLY A 110 8.30 -0.88 -17.53
N THR A 111 8.06 0.38 -17.16
CA THR A 111 8.58 0.92 -15.90
C THR A 111 7.97 0.18 -14.70
N LYS A 112 8.81 -0.16 -13.73
CA LYS A 112 8.40 -0.73 -12.44
C LYS A 112 7.78 0.38 -11.59
N ILE A 113 6.46 0.34 -11.38
CA ILE A 113 5.67 1.45 -10.80
C ILE A 113 5.28 1.25 -9.34
N ALA A 114 5.21 0.01 -8.88
CA ALA A 114 4.87 -0.40 -7.52
C ALA A 114 5.35 -1.82 -7.30
N GLN A 115 5.06 -2.38 -6.13
CA GLN A 115 5.27 -3.80 -5.85
C GLN A 115 4.07 -4.39 -5.11
N LEU A 116 3.84 -5.70 -5.30
CA LEU A 116 2.90 -6.48 -4.50
C LEU A 116 3.63 -7.07 -3.31
N VAL A 117 3.04 -6.99 -2.14
CA VAL A 117 3.50 -7.72 -0.95
C VAL A 117 2.37 -8.59 -0.44
N LEU A 118 2.65 -9.87 -0.23
CA LEU A 118 1.67 -10.86 0.25
C LEU A 118 1.56 -10.83 1.77
N TYR A 119 0.33 -10.92 2.26
CA TYR A 119 0.00 -10.97 3.68
C TYR A 119 -0.95 -12.14 3.98
N PRO A 120 -0.81 -12.81 5.14
CA PRO A 120 -1.79 -13.80 5.57
C PRO A 120 -3.10 -13.11 5.98
N HIS A 121 -4.23 -13.76 5.69
CA HIS A 121 -5.54 -13.35 6.16
C HIS A 121 -5.77 -13.91 7.57
N ILE A 122 -5.91 -13.01 8.52
CA ILE A 122 -6.19 -13.37 9.91
C ILE A 122 -7.64 -12.98 10.19
N THR A 123 -8.45 -13.95 10.65
CA THR A 123 -9.83 -13.72 11.05
C THR A 123 -9.88 -13.49 12.54
N ALA A 124 -10.60 -12.47 12.98
CA ALA A 124 -10.89 -12.20 14.38
C ALA A 124 -12.40 -12.17 14.60
N GLU A 125 -12.84 -12.62 15.76
CA GLU A 125 -14.19 -12.34 16.23
C GLU A 125 -14.28 -10.87 16.65
N VAL A 126 -15.31 -10.17 16.20
CA VAL A 126 -15.56 -8.77 16.54
C VAL A 126 -16.85 -8.66 17.31
N SER A 127 -16.78 -8.13 18.52
CA SER A 127 -17.93 -7.94 19.40
C SER A 127 -17.78 -6.64 20.21
N PHE A 128 -18.90 -6.17 20.77
CA PHE A 128 -18.88 -5.11 21.77
C PHE A 128 -18.64 -5.71 23.15
N ILE A 129 -17.93 -4.97 24.00
CA ILE A 129 -17.81 -5.23 25.44
C ILE A 129 -18.23 -3.96 26.18
N ASP A 130 -18.73 -4.09 27.37
CA ASP A 130 -19.25 -2.95 28.14
C ASP A 130 -18.13 -2.03 28.66
N GLU A 131 -16.98 -2.61 29.02
CA GLU A 131 -15.84 -1.87 29.56
C GLU A 131 -14.53 -2.36 28.91
N ALA A 132 -13.60 -1.44 28.69
CA ALA A 132 -12.28 -1.78 28.17
C ALA A 132 -11.47 -2.57 29.23
N VAL A 133 -10.73 -3.58 28.77
CA VAL A 133 -9.77 -4.29 29.60
C VAL A 133 -8.61 -3.36 29.94
N GLU A 134 -8.19 -3.35 31.22
CA GLU A 134 -7.02 -2.57 31.66
C GLU A 134 -5.78 -2.92 30.86
N ALA A 135 -5.01 -1.89 30.50
CA ALA A 135 -3.74 -2.02 29.79
C ALA A 135 -2.73 -0.98 30.30
N ASP A 136 -1.45 -1.32 30.28
CA ASP A 136 -0.37 -0.48 30.80
C ASP A 136 -0.31 0.93 30.17
N ARG A 137 -0.77 1.07 28.94
CA ARG A 137 -0.80 2.35 28.25
C ARG A 137 -2.06 3.18 28.57
N GLY A 138 -3.15 2.56 28.97
CA GLY A 138 -4.44 3.20 29.22
C GLY A 138 -4.92 4.04 28.03
N ASP A 139 -5.35 5.25 28.29
CA ASP A 139 -5.80 6.25 27.30
C ASP A 139 -4.67 7.13 26.71
N ALA A 140 -3.42 6.90 27.13
CA ALA A 140 -2.27 7.66 26.68
C ALA A 140 -2.01 7.47 25.17
N GLY A 141 -2.21 8.53 24.39
CA GLY A 141 -2.03 8.56 22.93
C GLY A 141 -1.25 9.79 22.47
N PHE A 142 -1.09 9.94 21.16
CA PHE A 142 -0.61 11.15 20.47
C PHE A 142 0.62 11.84 21.11
N GLY A 143 1.72 11.11 21.30
CA GLY A 143 2.98 11.66 21.80
C GLY A 143 3.14 11.61 23.32
N SER A 144 2.34 10.82 24.04
CA SER A 144 2.50 10.63 25.48
C SER A 144 3.84 10.01 25.90
N THR A 145 4.57 9.40 24.96
CA THR A 145 5.86 8.75 25.19
C THR A 145 7.06 9.58 24.73
N ASP A 146 6.87 10.67 23.98
CA ASP A 146 7.98 11.36 23.32
C ASP A 146 7.92 12.88 23.37
N TYR A 147 9.11 13.47 23.43
CA TYR A 147 9.50 14.80 22.94
C TYR A 147 9.01 16.03 23.71
N LYS A 148 9.45 16.17 24.95
CA LYS A 148 9.40 17.49 25.61
C LYS A 148 10.59 18.38 25.28
N SER A 149 11.62 17.92 24.53
CA SER A 149 12.89 18.65 24.43
C SER A 149 13.45 18.94 23.04
N ASP A 150 12.97 18.30 21.98
CA ASP A 150 13.71 18.34 20.70
C ASP A 150 12.98 19.03 19.53
N MET A 151 11.79 19.55 19.72
CA MET A 151 11.10 20.36 18.71
C MET A 151 10.79 21.75 19.29
N ASP A 152 11.24 22.77 18.57
CA ASP A 152 10.85 24.16 18.80
C ASP A 152 9.36 24.30 18.45
N THR A 153 8.51 24.28 19.47
CA THR A 153 7.05 24.20 19.36
C THR A 153 6.36 25.56 19.29
N ASP A 154 7.00 26.58 18.74
CA ASP A 154 6.33 27.85 18.44
C ASP A 154 5.30 27.74 17.30
N LYS A 155 5.06 26.53 16.78
CA LYS A 155 4.02 26.26 15.79
C LYS A 155 2.93 25.36 16.40
N MET A 156 1.75 25.91 16.47
CA MET A 156 0.50 25.24 16.87
C MET A 156 0.42 23.82 16.29
N SER A 157 0.36 22.84 17.17
CA SER A 157 0.21 21.44 16.77
C SER A 157 -1.12 21.25 16.04
N ILE A 158 -1.10 20.58 14.88
CA ILE A 158 -2.32 20.20 14.17
C ILE A 158 -3.27 19.34 15.04
N TYR A 159 -2.75 18.74 16.12
CA TYR A 159 -3.52 17.91 17.06
C TYR A 159 -4.32 18.71 18.08
N ASP A 160 -4.03 20.01 18.28
CA ASP A 160 -4.84 20.86 19.16
C ASP A 160 -6.26 21.08 18.62
N ASN A 161 -6.45 20.91 17.32
CA ASN A 161 -7.75 20.98 16.66
C ASN A 161 -8.65 19.74 16.91
N PHE A 162 -8.12 18.63 17.46
CA PHE A 162 -8.90 17.42 17.74
C PHE A 162 -9.51 17.40 19.16
N LYS A 163 -9.16 18.36 20.01
CA LYS A 163 -9.72 18.43 21.39
C LYS A 163 -11.14 18.98 21.47
N GLU A 164 -11.68 19.47 20.36
CA GLU A 164 -13.02 20.08 20.32
C GLU A 164 -14.14 19.15 19.82
N TYR A 165 -13.89 17.85 19.65
CA TYR A 165 -15.00 16.93 19.36
C TYR A 165 -15.72 16.58 20.64
N PRO A 166 -16.98 16.99 20.83
CA PRO A 166 -17.74 16.59 22.00
C PRO A 166 -17.93 15.07 21.96
N SER A 167 -17.60 14.43 23.08
CA SER A 167 -17.98 13.04 23.35
C SER A 167 -19.49 12.91 23.23
N ALA A 168 -19.92 12.00 22.34
CA ALA A 168 -21.33 11.65 22.16
C ALA A 168 -21.90 10.99 23.40
#